data_f90458421e1cdcfc8b1998a188e185a9
#
_entry.id   f90458421e1cdcfc8b1998a188e185a9
#
_cell.length_a   1.000
_cell.length_b   1.000
_cell.length_c   1.000
_cell.angle_alpha   90.00
_cell.angle_beta   90.00
_cell.angle_gamma   90.00
#
_symmetry.space_group_name_H-M   'P 1'
#
loop_
_entity.id
_entity.type
_entity.pdbx_description
1 polymer ?
#
loop_
_entity_poly.entity_id
_entity_poly.type
_entity_poly.pdbx_seq_one_letter_code
_entity_poly.pdbx_strand_id
1 'polypeptide(L)'
;MVNSPEGNTIAAAEHALAMMLTLSRHIPQAHGGMRSGKWDRKKYVGNELYKKTLGVVGLGKIGSHVARVAQAMGMEVIAYDPFIAADRAQRMQVKLLELDLSLIHI
;
A
#
# COMPACT_ATOMS: atom_id res chain seq x y z
N MET A 1 -18.92 17.67 -16.49
CA MET A 1 -17.84 17.33 -15.55
C MET A 1 -16.82 16.46 -16.25
N VAL A 2 -15.61 16.89 -16.27
CA VAL A 2 -14.53 16.10 -16.89
C VAL A 2 -13.79 15.37 -15.78
N ASN A 3 -13.90 14.04 -15.77
CA ASN A 3 -13.09 13.23 -14.88
C ASN A 3 -11.76 12.98 -15.54
N SER A 4 -10.71 13.51 -14.96
CA SER A 4 -9.36 13.19 -15.39
C SER A 4 -9.02 11.79 -14.84
N PRO A 5 -8.70 10.81 -15.72
CA PRO A 5 -8.25 9.50 -15.23
C PRO A 5 -7.03 9.59 -14.33
N GLU A 6 -6.16 10.57 -14.56
CA GLU A 6 -4.99 10.79 -13.72
C GLU A 6 -5.36 11.29 -12.34
N GLY A 7 -6.35 12.20 -12.23
CA GLY A 7 -6.84 12.68 -10.95
C GLY A 7 -7.46 11.57 -10.13
N ASN A 8 -8.27 10.71 -10.75
CA ASN A 8 -8.85 9.56 -10.06
C ASN A 8 -7.78 8.56 -9.63
N THR A 9 -6.76 8.37 -10.44
CA THR A 9 -5.65 7.47 -10.13
C THR A 9 -4.90 7.92 -8.89
N ILE A 10 -4.55 9.19 -8.83
CA ILE A 10 -3.80 9.73 -7.69
C ILE A 10 -4.64 9.69 -6.43
N ALA A 11 -5.90 10.11 -6.51
CA ALA A 11 -6.80 10.10 -5.36
C ALA A 11 -6.98 8.69 -4.79
N ALA A 12 -7.19 7.70 -5.66
CA ALA A 12 -7.36 6.32 -5.24
C ALA A 12 -6.09 5.76 -4.61
N ALA A 13 -4.93 6.09 -5.20
CA ALA A 13 -3.64 5.64 -4.68
C ALA A 13 -3.36 6.26 -3.31
N GLU A 14 -3.62 7.54 -3.14
CA GLU A 14 -3.44 8.22 -1.86
C GLU A 14 -4.36 7.63 -0.79
N HIS A 15 -5.59 7.32 -1.15
CA HIS A 15 -6.53 6.69 -0.22
C HIS A 15 -6.02 5.33 0.25
N ALA A 16 -5.52 4.51 -0.67
CA ALA A 16 -4.96 3.21 -0.33
C ALA A 16 -3.77 3.34 0.61
N LEU A 17 -2.87 4.29 0.35
CA LEU A 17 -1.71 4.55 1.19
C LEU A 17 -2.13 5.05 2.57
N ALA A 18 -3.11 5.94 2.62
CA ALA A 18 -3.63 6.47 3.88
C ALA A 18 -4.22 5.36 4.74
N MET A 19 -4.97 4.43 4.12
CA MET A 19 -5.54 3.31 4.84
C MET A 19 -4.47 2.36 5.36
N MET A 20 -3.43 2.11 4.57
CA MET A 20 -2.32 1.25 4.96
C MET A 20 -1.61 1.81 6.20
N LEU A 21 -1.30 3.11 6.19
CA LEU A 21 -0.67 3.78 7.31
C LEU A 21 -1.58 3.80 8.54
N THR A 22 -2.88 4.04 8.33
CA THR A 22 -3.87 4.05 9.39
C THR A 22 -3.95 2.70 10.11
N LEU A 23 -3.96 1.61 9.34
CA LEU A 23 -4.00 0.28 9.90
C LEU A 23 -2.72 -0.08 10.65
N SER A 24 -1.56 0.27 10.09
CA SER A 24 -0.28 -0.08 10.69
C SER A 24 -0.01 0.64 12.01
N ARG A 25 -0.61 1.82 12.22
CA ARG A 25 -0.36 2.65 13.40
C ARG A 25 -1.58 2.83 14.29
N HIS A 26 -2.67 2.13 14.03
CA HIS A 26 -3.88 2.16 14.86
C HIS A 26 -4.44 3.57 15.07
N ILE A 27 -4.45 4.38 14.01
CA ILE A 27 -4.81 5.79 14.11
C ILE A 27 -6.24 6.03 14.63
N PRO A 28 -7.29 5.34 14.11
CA PRO A 28 -8.64 5.57 14.64
C PRO A 28 -8.77 5.19 16.11
N GLN A 29 -8.13 4.09 16.51
CA GLN A 29 -8.18 3.62 17.89
C GLN A 29 -7.46 4.60 18.81
N ALA A 30 -6.30 5.10 18.38
CA ALA A 30 -5.55 6.07 19.16
C ALA A 30 -6.32 7.39 19.29
N HIS A 31 -6.95 7.85 18.21
CA HIS A 31 -7.78 9.05 18.22
C HIS A 31 -8.96 8.89 19.18
N GLY A 32 -9.65 7.76 19.14
CA GLY A 32 -10.75 7.47 20.04
C GLY A 32 -10.30 7.45 21.50
N GLY A 33 -9.14 6.86 21.78
CA GLY A 33 -8.56 6.86 23.11
C GLY A 33 -8.27 8.27 23.62
N MET A 34 -7.66 9.10 22.78
CA MET A 34 -7.37 10.50 23.15
C MET A 34 -8.65 11.28 23.41
N ARG A 35 -9.68 11.10 22.61
CA ARG A 35 -10.95 11.78 22.80
C ARG A 35 -11.63 11.38 24.10
N SER A 36 -11.42 10.15 24.58
CA SER A 36 -11.95 9.69 25.85
C SER A 36 -11.05 10.04 27.04
N GLY A 37 -9.99 10.82 26.83
CA GLY A 37 -9.09 11.27 27.89
C GLY A 37 -8.00 10.28 28.25
N LYS A 38 -7.81 9.23 27.45
CA LYS A 38 -6.77 8.23 27.70
C LYS A 38 -5.54 8.51 26.86
N TRP A 39 -4.40 8.57 27.52
CA TRP A 39 -3.11 8.70 26.84
C TRP A 39 -2.34 7.40 26.99
N ASP A 40 -2.56 6.46 26.07
CA ASP A 40 -1.93 5.13 26.13
C ASP A 40 -0.96 4.96 24.96
N ARG A 41 0.25 5.45 25.14
CA ARG A 41 1.27 5.46 24.11
C ARG A 41 1.72 4.04 23.71
N LYS A 42 1.78 3.14 24.67
CA LYS A 42 2.25 1.76 24.42
C LYS A 42 1.23 0.93 23.65
N LYS A 43 -0.04 1.18 23.87
CA LYS A 43 -1.12 0.40 23.24
C LYS A 43 -1.18 0.61 21.73
N TYR A 44 -0.78 1.79 21.23
CA TYR A 44 -0.95 2.16 19.83
C TYR A 44 0.38 2.39 19.11
N VAL A 45 1.43 1.68 19.52
CA VAL A 45 2.74 1.80 18.87
C VAL A 45 2.69 1.34 17.41
N GLY A 46 2.01 0.22 17.14
CA GLY A 46 1.89 -0.29 15.78
C GLY A 46 3.21 -0.72 15.18
N ASN A 47 3.26 -0.72 13.85
CA ASN A 47 4.41 -1.13 13.07
C ASN A 47 4.79 -0.05 12.08
N GLU A 48 6.11 0.16 11.91
CA GLU A 48 6.59 0.99 10.81
C GLU A 48 6.48 0.21 9.50
N LEU A 49 6.22 0.94 8.41
CA LEU A 49 6.23 0.34 7.08
C LEU A 49 7.63 0.25 6.49
N TYR A 50 8.57 0.99 7.03
CA TYR A 50 9.96 0.99 6.57
C TYR A 50 10.54 -0.43 6.60
N LYS A 51 11.14 -0.83 5.49
CA LYS A 51 11.72 -2.17 5.28
C LYS A 51 10.70 -3.32 5.27
N LYS A 52 9.42 -3.01 5.31
CA LYS A 52 8.38 -4.03 5.12
C LYS A 52 8.16 -4.29 3.64
N THR A 53 7.54 -5.41 3.33
CA THR A 53 7.25 -5.80 1.96
C THR A 53 5.78 -5.51 1.65
N LEU A 54 5.55 -4.82 0.53
CA LEU A 54 4.21 -4.59 0.02
C LEU A 54 3.95 -5.49 -1.18
N GLY A 55 2.87 -6.26 -1.10
CA GLY A 55 2.40 -7.03 -2.25
C GLY A 55 1.33 -6.24 -2.99
N VAL A 56 1.53 -6.09 -4.30
CA VAL A 56 0.58 -5.38 -5.16
C VAL A 56 0.03 -6.36 -6.20
N VAL A 57 -1.29 -6.50 -6.23
CA VAL A 57 -1.95 -7.31 -7.26
C VAL A 57 -2.46 -6.35 -8.33
N GLY A 58 -1.79 -6.37 -9.48
CA GLY A 58 -2.09 -5.46 -10.59
C GLY A 58 -1.25 -4.21 -10.56
N LEU A 59 -0.38 -4.05 -11.59
CA LEU A 59 0.46 -2.87 -11.73
C LEU A 59 -0.10 -1.92 -12.80
N GLY A 60 -1.41 -1.67 -12.73
CA GLY A 60 -2.04 -0.63 -13.52
C GLY A 60 -1.64 0.76 -13.00
N LYS A 61 -2.38 1.78 -13.39
CA LYS A 61 -2.04 3.16 -13.01
C LYS A 61 -2.04 3.37 -11.49
N ILE A 62 -3.04 2.84 -10.80
CA ILE A 62 -3.16 2.98 -9.35
C ILE A 62 -2.09 2.16 -8.65
N GLY A 63 -1.96 0.88 -9.00
CA GLY A 63 -0.97 -0.01 -8.38
C GLY A 63 0.45 0.46 -8.60
N SER A 64 0.76 0.97 -9.79
CA SER A 64 2.09 1.52 -10.08
C SER A 64 2.40 2.74 -9.24
N HIS A 65 1.43 3.62 -9.04
CA HIS A 65 1.62 4.80 -8.20
C HIS A 65 1.83 4.42 -6.74
N VAL A 66 1.01 3.50 -6.22
CA VAL A 66 1.16 2.99 -4.86
C VAL A 66 2.54 2.34 -4.68
N ALA A 67 2.97 1.53 -5.64
CA ALA A 67 4.28 0.87 -5.58
C ALA A 67 5.41 1.90 -5.49
N ARG A 68 5.34 2.94 -6.31
CA ARG A 68 6.37 3.99 -6.35
C ARG A 68 6.45 4.75 -5.03
N VAL A 69 5.30 5.11 -4.46
CA VAL A 69 5.28 5.83 -3.17
C VAL A 69 5.75 4.91 -2.05
N ALA A 70 5.33 3.65 -2.05
CA ALA A 70 5.77 2.69 -1.04
C ALA A 70 7.29 2.51 -1.06
N GLN A 71 7.88 2.45 -2.26
CA GLN A 71 9.33 2.39 -2.38
C GLN A 71 10.01 3.63 -1.80
N ALA A 72 9.43 4.80 -2.04
CA ALA A 72 9.93 6.04 -1.47
C ALA A 72 9.85 6.05 0.07
N MET A 73 8.92 5.30 0.63
CA MET A 73 8.79 5.10 2.07
C MET A 73 9.74 4.03 2.62
N GLY A 74 10.58 3.45 1.77
CA GLY A 74 11.54 2.43 2.19
C GLY A 74 11.00 1.01 2.20
N MET A 75 9.88 0.77 1.54
CA MET A 75 9.32 -0.58 1.43
C MET A 75 9.90 -1.31 0.24
N GLU A 76 9.97 -2.63 0.34
CA GLU A 76 10.19 -3.50 -0.80
C GLU A 76 8.84 -3.82 -1.44
N VAL A 77 8.76 -3.76 -2.77
CA VAL A 77 7.50 -4.04 -3.47
C VAL A 77 7.65 -5.30 -4.30
N ILE A 78 6.74 -6.24 -4.08
CA ILE A 78 6.55 -7.41 -4.92
C ILE A 78 5.18 -7.29 -5.58
N ALA A 79 5.02 -7.84 -6.77
CA ALA A 79 3.78 -7.69 -7.50
C ALA A 79 3.43 -8.94 -8.29
N TYR A 80 2.14 -9.12 -8.48
CA TYR A 80 1.59 -10.06 -9.43
C TYR A 80 0.80 -9.28 -10.48
N ASP A 81 1.18 -9.41 -11.73
CA ASP A 81 0.43 -8.84 -12.84
C ASP A 81 0.68 -9.66 -14.10
N PRO A 82 -0.33 -10.41 -14.58
CA PRO A 82 -0.15 -11.27 -15.77
C PRO A 82 -0.06 -10.49 -17.08
N PHE A 83 -0.34 -9.19 -17.06
CA PHE A 83 -0.41 -8.38 -18.28
C PHE A 83 0.76 -7.40 -18.42
N ILE A 84 1.59 -7.26 -17.38
CA ILE A 84 2.71 -6.33 -17.46
C ILE A 84 3.92 -6.99 -18.12
N ALA A 85 4.63 -6.22 -18.95
CA ALA A 85 5.88 -6.69 -19.52
C ALA A 85 6.97 -6.75 -18.43
N ALA A 86 7.79 -7.81 -18.50
CA ALA A 86 8.84 -8.03 -17.50
C ALA A 86 9.84 -6.87 -17.45
N ASP A 87 10.13 -6.24 -18.59
CA ASP A 87 11.05 -5.11 -18.66
C ASP A 87 10.48 -3.87 -17.95
N ARG A 88 9.16 -3.66 -18.00
CA ARG A 88 8.52 -2.56 -17.27
C ARG A 88 8.61 -2.78 -15.76
N ALA A 89 8.37 -4.00 -15.30
CA ALA A 89 8.49 -4.33 -13.89
C ALA A 89 9.93 -4.11 -13.40
N GLN A 90 10.91 -4.49 -14.21
CA GLN A 90 12.31 -4.29 -13.88
C GLN A 90 12.66 -2.81 -13.77
N ARG A 91 12.13 -1.98 -14.68
CA ARG A 91 12.35 -0.52 -14.60
C ARG A 91 11.72 0.09 -13.36
N MET A 92 10.64 -0.48 -12.89
CA MET A 92 9.98 -0.05 -11.66
C MET A 92 10.65 -0.60 -10.40
N GLN A 93 11.64 -1.48 -10.56
CA GLN A 93 12.30 -2.17 -9.45
C GLN A 93 11.33 -2.97 -8.59
N VAL A 94 10.34 -3.54 -9.24
CA VAL A 94 9.33 -4.38 -8.61
C VAL A 94 9.62 -5.83 -8.96
N LYS A 95 9.61 -6.71 -7.96
CA LYS A 95 9.79 -8.13 -8.19
C LYS A 95 8.45 -8.73 -8.59
N LEU A 96 8.37 -9.30 -9.81
CA LEU A 96 7.19 -10.01 -10.25
C LEU A 96 7.17 -11.41 -9.69
N LEU A 97 6.02 -11.82 -9.20
CA LEU A 97 5.80 -13.16 -8.68
C LEU A 97 4.62 -13.80 -9.42
N GLU A 98 4.64 -15.13 -9.50
CA GLU A 98 3.45 -15.88 -9.91
C GLU A 98 2.55 -16.04 -8.70
N LEU A 99 1.26 -15.78 -8.93
CA LEU A 99 0.26 -16.00 -7.91
C LEU A 99 -0.17 -17.48 -7.95
N ASP A 100 0.24 -18.22 -6.93
CA ASP A 100 -0.19 -19.61 -6.79
C ASP A 100 -1.52 -19.63 -6.04
N LEU A 101 -2.59 -19.82 -6.79
CA LEU A 101 -3.94 -19.82 -6.24
C LEU A 101 -4.17 -20.97 -5.25
N SER A 102 -3.38 -22.03 -5.32
CA SER A 102 -3.50 -23.15 -4.39
C SER A 102 -3.08 -22.79 -2.98
N LEU A 103 -2.30 -21.73 -2.83
CA LEU A 103 -1.84 -21.24 -1.52
C LEU A 103 -2.79 -20.21 -0.92
N ILE A 104 -3.81 -19.78 -1.65
CA ILE A 104 -4.78 -18.81 -1.18
C ILE A 104 -5.96 -19.55 -0.59
N HIS A 105 -6.03 -19.57 0.71
CA HIS A 105 -7.17 -20.11 1.45
C HIS A 105 -7.99 -18.95 1.98
N ILE A 106 -9.15 -18.83 1.43
CA ILE A 106 -10.10 -17.79 1.85
C ILE A 106 -11.15 -18.39 2.75
#